data_7c859811d5de6ba5a5cadf24cb039dee
#
_entry.id   7c859811d5de6ba5a5cadf24cb039dee
#
_cell.length_a   1.000
_cell.length_b   1.000
_cell.length_c   1.000
_cell.angle_alpha   90.00
_cell.angle_beta   90.00
_cell.angle_gamma   90.00
#
_symmetry.space_group_name_H-M   'P 1'
#
loop_
_entity.id
_entity.type
_entity.pdbx_description
1 polymer ?
#
loop_
_entity_poly.entity_id
_entity_poly.type
_entity_poly.pdbx_seq_one_letter_code
_entity_poly.pdbx_strand_id
1 'polypeptide(L)'
;MRLAILRTGQTNAAIRASFPDYPDLYENLLNNGASRIKDAFSFRDFAVFNGEMPADPNEFDGYIITGSAAGVYEVHDWLKPLFAFIKKCDVLKKPLCGICFGHQAIAKALGGEVVKWADGWGVGVQDMQITAHADWMPKTDKMSLIYFHQDQVTQLPEGAKKLATSEFCAIGAFAKGRHIFCLQGHPEFPADYSAALLEAIREKVGDSRTEAALTSLSEHTDAQEVAQWIADFFLQAHLASADKTPIKTA
;
A
#
# COMPACT_ATOMS: atom_id res chain seq x y z
N MET A 1 -18.87 -0.94 2.31
CA MET A 1 -17.96 -0.02 3.04
C MET A 1 -17.53 1.11 2.13
N ARG A 2 -17.43 2.32 2.68
CA ARG A 2 -16.93 3.50 1.95
C ARG A 2 -15.43 3.68 2.24
N LEU A 3 -14.59 3.48 1.25
CA LEU A 3 -13.14 3.67 1.36
C LEU A 3 -12.70 4.98 0.68
N ALA A 4 -11.73 5.67 1.27
CA ALA A 4 -11.07 6.78 0.61
C ALA A 4 -9.71 6.33 0.05
N ILE A 5 -9.43 6.65 -1.21
CA ILE A 5 -8.12 6.48 -1.83
C ILE A 5 -7.38 7.80 -1.68
N LEU A 6 -6.37 7.83 -0.82
CA LEU A 6 -5.47 8.97 -0.62
C LEU A 6 -4.34 8.87 -1.66
N ARG A 7 -4.57 9.48 -2.80
CA ARG A 7 -3.69 9.43 -3.95
C ARG A 7 -2.48 10.33 -3.77
N THR A 8 -1.33 9.74 -3.53
CA THR A 8 -0.04 10.42 -3.30
C THR A 8 0.84 10.50 -4.55
N GLY A 9 0.39 9.88 -5.63
CA GLY A 9 1.01 9.89 -6.94
C GLY A 9 -0.01 9.70 -8.05
N GLN A 10 0.47 9.54 -9.26
CA GLN A 10 -0.34 9.26 -10.45
C GLN A 10 0.48 8.44 -11.43
N THR A 11 -0.21 7.78 -12.36
CA THR A 11 0.44 7.01 -13.43
C THR A 11 1.46 7.87 -14.17
N ASN A 12 2.65 7.30 -14.41
CA ASN A 12 3.75 7.99 -15.07
C ASN A 12 3.31 8.63 -16.40
N ALA A 13 3.73 9.87 -16.63
CA ALA A 13 3.31 10.65 -17.80
C ALA A 13 3.57 9.95 -19.14
N ALA A 14 4.64 9.14 -19.21
CA ALA A 14 5.01 8.42 -20.43
C ALA A 14 4.02 7.29 -20.80
N ILE A 15 3.28 6.75 -19.83
CA ILE A 15 2.39 5.60 -20.03
C ILE A 15 0.92 5.89 -19.75
N ARG A 16 0.57 7.05 -19.17
CA ARG A 16 -0.82 7.38 -18.76
C ARG A 16 -1.84 7.41 -19.92
N ALA A 17 -1.39 7.56 -21.14
CA ALA A 17 -2.29 7.51 -22.30
C ALA A 17 -2.80 6.09 -22.59
N SER A 18 -2.10 5.06 -22.13
CA SER A 18 -2.38 3.65 -22.41
C SER A 18 -2.83 2.86 -21.20
N PHE A 19 -2.67 3.40 -20.00
CA PHE A 19 -2.96 2.70 -18.75
C PHE A 19 -3.80 3.54 -17.79
N PRO A 20 -4.61 2.89 -16.93
CA PRO A 20 -5.44 3.56 -15.92
C PRO A 20 -4.59 4.33 -14.92
N ASP A 21 -5.20 5.31 -14.24
CA ASP A 21 -4.59 5.99 -13.10
C ASP A 21 -4.81 5.19 -11.80
N TYR A 22 -4.11 5.58 -10.75
CA TYR A 22 -4.09 4.86 -9.48
C TYR A 22 -5.47 4.55 -8.90
N PRO A 23 -6.46 5.46 -8.87
CA PRO A 23 -7.78 5.12 -8.35
C PRO A 23 -8.37 3.86 -9.00
N ASP A 24 -8.33 3.79 -10.34
CA ASP A 24 -8.86 2.64 -11.08
C ASP A 24 -8.11 1.34 -10.75
N LEU A 25 -6.78 1.41 -10.57
CA LEU A 25 -5.96 0.24 -10.21
C LEU A 25 -6.37 -0.31 -8.84
N TYR A 26 -6.57 0.55 -7.84
CA TYR A 26 -6.99 0.13 -6.49
C TYR A 26 -8.45 -0.33 -6.44
N GLU A 27 -9.35 0.33 -7.17
CA GLU A 27 -10.73 -0.11 -7.31
C GLU A 27 -10.80 -1.49 -7.97
N ASN A 28 -10.05 -1.71 -9.05
CA ASN A 28 -9.95 -3.00 -9.72
C ASN A 28 -9.35 -4.07 -8.81
N LEU A 29 -8.30 -3.76 -8.06
CA LEU A 29 -7.69 -4.67 -7.11
C LEU A 29 -8.73 -5.22 -6.13
N LEU A 30 -9.52 -4.35 -5.49
CA LEU A 30 -10.46 -4.76 -4.44
C LEU A 30 -11.78 -5.30 -4.98
N ASN A 31 -12.33 -4.75 -6.07
CA ASN A 31 -13.61 -5.20 -6.62
C ASN A 31 -13.49 -6.48 -7.45
N ASN A 32 -12.34 -6.69 -8.13
CA ASN A 32 -12.12 -7.83 -9.01
C ASN A 32 -11.16 -8.88 -8.42
N GLY A 33 -10.16 -8.45 -7.65
CA GLY A 33 -9.19 -9.31 -7.01
C GLY A 33 -9.74 -10.03 -5.77
N ALA A 34 -10.54 -9.32 -4.96
CA ALA A 34 -11.17 -9.88 -3.77
C ALA A 34 -12.44 -10.68 -4.12
N SER A 35 -12.26 -11.85 -4.69
CA SER A 35 -13.33 -12.65 -5.31
C SER A 35 -14.48 -13.06 -4.36
N ARG A 36 -14.26 -13.05 -3.04
CA ARG A 36 -15.28 -13.44 -2.04
C ARG A 36 -16.30 -12.35 -1.75
N ILE A 37 -16.09 -11.11 -2.21
CA ILE A 37 -16.86 -9.95 -1.77
C ILE A 37 -17.06 -8.99 -2.95
N LYS A 38 -17.94 -9.38 -3.87
CA LYS A 38 -18.38 -8.47 -4.94
C LYS A 38 -19.14 -7.30 -4.33
N ASP A 39 -18.86 -6.08 -4.80
CA ASP A 39 -19.58 -4.83 -4.47
C ASP A 39 -19.55 -4.44 -2.98
N ALA A 40 -18.61 -4.99 -2.20
CA ALA A 40 -18.49 -4.65 -0.78
C ALA A 40 -17.95 -3.23 -0.54
N PHE A 41 -17.26 -2.65 -1.54
CA PHE A 41 -16.59 -1.37 -1.42
C PHE A 41 -17.10 -0.35 -2.41
N SER A 42 -17.25 0.89 -1.93
CA SER A 42 -17.37 2.09 -2.76
C SER A 42 -16.23 3.03 -2.43
N PHE A 43 -15.72 3.74 -3.43
CA PHE A 43 -14.50 4.51 -3.31
C PHE A 43 -14.74 6.00 -3.56
N ARG A 44 -13.91 6.83 -2.92
CA ARG A 44 -13.73 8.23 -3.23
C ARG A 44 -12.24 8.55 -3.26
N ASP A 45 -11.79 9.13 -4.38
CA ASP A 45 -10.42 9.59 -4.57
C ASP A 45 -10.20 10.99 -3.99
N PHE A 46 -9.00 11.21 -3.43
CA PHE A 46 -8.49 12.50 -2.99
C PHE A 46 -7.07 12.67 -3.54
N ALA A 47 -6.86 13.65 -4.40
CA ALA A 47 -5.54 13.97 -4.95
C ALA A 47 -4.66 14.68 -3.91
N VAL A 48 -4.12 13.91 -2.96
CA VAL A 48 -3.31 14.41 -1.84
C VAL A 48 -2.13 15.23 -2.31
N PHE A 49 -1.47 14.82 -3.41
CA PHE A 49 -0.36 15.56 -4.02
C PHE A 49 -0.77 16.95 -4.55
N ASN A 50 -2.07 17.23 -4.72
CA ASN A 50 -2.66 18.54 -5.03
C ASN A 50 -3.24 19.25 -3.80
N GLY A 51 -3.08 18.69 -2.61
CA GLY A 51 -3.59 19.26 -1.36
C GLY A 51 -5.03 18.85 -1.00
N GLU A 52 -5.64 17.92 -1.74
CA GLU A 52 -6.96 17.38 -1.40
C GLU A 52 -6.87 16.35 -0.29
N MET A 53 -7.66 16.52 0.75
CA MET A 53 -7.68 15.60 1.90
C MET A 53 -9.11 15.49 2.46
N PRO A 54 -9.51 14.33 3.03
CA PRO A 54 -10.70 14.27 3.87
C PRO A 54 -10.58 15.23 5.05
N ALA A 55 -11.66 15.91 5.41
CA ALA A 55 -11.63 16.86 6.52
C ALA A 55 -11.54 16.15 7.88
N ASP A 56 -12.20 14.99 8.01
CA ASP A 56 -12.24 14.18 9.24
C ASP A 56 -12.00 12.69 8.92
N PRO A 57 -11.15 11.97 9.70
CA PRO A 57 -11.02 10.53 9.58
C PRO A 57 -12.31 9.72 9.80
N ASN A 58 -13.38 10.33 10.28
CA ASN A 58 -14.69 9.68 10.45
C ASN A 58 -15.58 9.72 9.19
N GLU A 59 -15.17 10.42 8.12
CA GLU A 59 -15.95 10.49 6.87
C GLU A 59 -16.04 9.17 6.12
N PHE A 60 -15.05 8.29 6.29
CA PHE A 60 -14.95 6.99 5.61
C PHE A 60 -14.76 5.86 6.60
N ASP A 61 -15.09 4.64 6.15
CA ASP A 61 -14.90 3.42 6.94
C ASP A 61 -13.43 3.00 6.99
N GLY A 62 -12.62 3.37 5.98
CA GLY A 62 -11.20 3.09 5.89
C GLY A 62 -10.51 3.90 4.80
N TYR A 63 -9.19 3.81 4.77
CA TYR A 63 -8.32 4.61 3.90
C TYR A 63 -7.24 3.76 3.26
N ILE A 64 -6.95 4.02 1.97
CA ILE A 64 -5.80 3.46 1.26
C ILE A 64 -4.88 4.61 0.88
N ILE A 65 -3.59 4.53 1.25
CA ILE A 65 -2.56 5.47 0.79
C ILE A 65 -1.79 4.78 -0.33
N THR A 66 -1.79 5.39 -1.50
CA THR A 66 -1.21 4.82 -2.72
C THR A 66 0.31 4.89 -2.76
N GLY A 67 0.92 4.29 -3.78
CA GLY A 67 2.29 4.54 -4.18
C GLY A 67 2.52 5.99 -4.65
N SER A 68 3.79 6.40 -4.70
CA SER A 68 4.25 7.69 -5.21
C SER A 68 5.69 7.59 -5.72
N ALA A 69 6.05 8.44 -6.66
CA ALA A 69 7.45 8.64 -7.05
C ALA A 69 8.23 9.56 -6.07
N ALA A 70 7.54 10.20 -5.11
CA ALA A 70 8.13 11.06 -4.08
C ALA A 70 8.72 10.22 -2.93
N GLY A 71 9.76 10.74 -2.27
CA GLY A 71 10.27 10.21 -1.00
C GLY A 71 9.60 10.86 0.20
N VAL A 72 9.35 10.09 1.26
CA VAL A 72 8.71 10.59 2.50
C VAL A 72 9.56 11.59 3.29
N TYR A 73 10.80 11.77 2.92
CA TYR A 73 11.77 12.71 3.49
C TYR A 73 11.97 13.96 2.61
N GLU A 74 11.33 14.01 1.45
CA GLU A 74 11.38 15.17 0.56
C GLU A 74 10.54 16.34 1.07
N VAL A 75 10.71 17.51 0.45
CA VAL A 75 9.97 18.72 0.83
C VAL A 75 8.79 18.90 -0.11
N HIS A 76 7.61 18.45 0.33
CA HIS A 76 6.33 18.65 -0.36
C HIS A 76 5.30 19.21 0.64
N ASP A 77 4.53 20.20 0.24
CA ASP A 77 3.54 20.86 1.10
C ASP A 77 2.46 19.90 1.60
N TRP A 78 2.13 18.88 0.82
CA TRP A 78 1.12 17.87 1.16
C TRP A 78 1.59 16.78 2.15
N LEU A 79 2.91 16.61 2.39
CA LEU A 79 3.42 15.59 3.32
C LEU A 79 3.03 15.85 4.77
N LYS A 80 3.17 17.09 5.24
CA LYS A 80 2.82 17.42 6.63
C LYS A 80 1.33 17.19 6.94
N PRO A 81 0.38 17.65 6.11
CA PRO A 81 -1.04 17.31 6.26
C PRO A 81 -1.31 15.80 6.23
N LEU A 82 -0.69 15.06 5.31
CA LEU A 82 -0.83 13.60 5.23
C LEU A 82 -0.35 12.92 6.53
N PHE A 83 0.83 13.27 7.04
CA PHE A 83 1.35 12.70 8.28
C PHE A 83 0.46 13.03 9.49
N ALA A 84 -0.09 14.24 9.55
CA ALA A 84 -1.04 14.62 10.59
C ALA A 84 -2.33 13.77 10.50
N PHE A 85 -2.83 13.53 9.29
CA PHE A 85 -3.99 12.68 9.05
C PHE A 85 -3.74 11.22 9.45
N ILE A 86 -2.59 10.64 9.05
CA ILE A 86 -2.18 9.28 9.46
C ILE A 86 -2.17 9.14 10.99
N LYS A 87 -1.59 10.11 11.70
CA LYS A 87 -1.57 10.13 13.18
C LYS A 87 -2.98 10.14 13.78
N LYS A 88 -3.89 10.93 13.20
CA LYS A 88 -5.30 10.96 13.64
C LYS A 88 -5.98 9.61 13.40
N CYS A 89 -5.74 8.97 12.24
CA CYS A 89 -6.24 7.63 11.95
C CYS A 89 -5.74 6.59 12.96
N ASP A 90 -4.44 6.63 13.33
CA ASP A 90 -3.88 5.71 14.33
C ASP A 90 -4.52 5.90 15.72
N VAL A 91 -4.69 7.16 16.16
CA VAL A 91 -5.36 7.48 17.45
C VAL A 91 -6.81 6.97 17.46
N LEU A 92 -7.54 7.23 16.39
CA LEU A 92 -8.97 6.84 16.25
C LEU A 92 -9.16 5.37 15.87
N LYS A 93 -8.08 4.61 15.65
CA LYS A 93 -8.11 3.22 15.18
C LYS A 93 -8.88 3.04 13.86
N LYS A 94 -8.78 4.02 12.96
CA LYS A 94 -9.37 3.95 11.63
C LYS A 94 -8.58 3.00 10.75
N PRO A 95 -9.25 2.10 9.99
CA PRO A 95 -8.59 1.19 9.08
C PRO A 95 -7.77 1.95 8.04
N LEU A 96 -6.46 1.69 7.98
CA LEU A 96 -5.52 2.37 7.11
C LEU A 96 -4.60 1.35 6.44
N CYS A 97 -4.67 1.25 5.11
CA CYS A 97 -3.79 0.44 4.29
C CYS A 97 -2.79 1.33 3.55
N GLY A 98 -1.51 0.97 3.58
CA GLY A 98 -0.45 1.70 2.86
C GLY A 98 0.29 0.81 1.88
N ILE A 99 0.38 1.23 0.61
CA ILE A 99 1.07 0.50 -0.45
C ILE A 99 2.29 1.32 -0.91
N CYS A 100 3.46 0.71 -0.95
CA CYS A 100 4.73 1.28 -1.39
C CYS A 100 5.05 2.60 -0.67
N PHE A 101 4.88 3.76 -1.28
CA PHE A 101 5.00 5.06 -0.60
C PHE A 101 4.06 5.14 0.61
N GLY A 102 2.84 4.66 0.51
CA GLY A 102 1.88 4.63 1.62
C GLY A 102 2.39 3.80 2.82
N HIS A 103 3.04 2.66 2.56
CA HIS A 103 3.73 1.87 3.58
C HIS A 103 4.84 2.69 4.29
N GLN A 104 5.64 3.40 3.52
CA GLN A 104 6.71 4.26 4.03
C GLN A 104 6.16 5.49 4.77
N ALA A 105 5.10 6.13 4.24
CA ALA A 105 4.47 7.29 4.84
C ALA A 105 3.84 6.99 6.21
N ILE A 106 3.18 5.83 6.33
CA ILE A 106 2.62 5.37 7.61
C ILE A 106 3.74 5.07 8.61
N ALA A 107 4.80 4.36 8.18
CA ALA A 107 5.94 4.10 9.05
C ALA A 107 6.56 5.42 9.55
N LYS A 108 6.86 6.36 8.64
CA LYS A 108 7.47 7.65 8.97
C LYS A 108 6.59 8.50 9.88
N ALA A 109 5.30 8.61 9.57
CA ALA A 109 4.37 9.43 10.35
C ALA A 109 4.22 8.93 11.81
N LEU A 110 4.35 7.63 12.03
CA LEU A 110 4.16 7.00 13.34
C LEU A 110 5.48 6.76 14.10
N GLY A 111 6.60 7.33 13.64
CA GLY A 111 7.89 7.31 14.35
C GLY A 111 8.86 6.23 13.90
N GLY A 112 8.59 5.54 12.80
CA GLY A 112 9.53 4.66 12.12
C GLY A 112 10.56 5.43 11.28
N GLU A 113 11.53 4.71 10.72
CA GLU A 113 12.56 5.26 9.85
C GLU A 113 12.41 4.75 8.43
N VAL A 114 12.63 5.65 7.48
CA VAL A 114 12.63 5.38 6.03
C VAL A 114 13.87 6.02 5.43
N VAL A 115 14.60 5.25 4.63
CA VAL A 115 15.82 5.71 3.98
C VAL A 115 15.81 5.38 2.49
N LYS A 116 16.53 6.17 1.72
CA LYS A 116 16.90 5.80 0.35
C LYS A 116 17.94 4.68 0.43
N TRP A 117 17.62 3.51 -0.17
CA TRP A 117 18.46 2.33 -0.01
C TRP A 117 19.72 2.43 -0.89
N ALA A 118 20.87 2.16 -0.27
CA ALA A 118 22.17 2.33 -0.94
C ALA A 118 22.38 1.34 -2.10
N ASP A 119 21.83 0.13 -2.00
CA ASP A 119 21.97 -0.91 -3.03
C ASP A 119 21.05 -0.69 -4.24
N GLY A 120 20.31 0.43 -4.26
CA GLY A 120 19.50 0.86 -5.39
C GLY A 120 18.07 0.33 -5.37
N TRP A 121 17.55 -0.02 -6.54
CA TRP A 121 16.15 -0.33 -6.77
C TRP A 121 15.82 -1.81 -6.55
N GLY A 122 14.71 -2.07 -5.86
CA GLY A 122 13.97 -3.33 -5.89
C GLY A 122 12.84 -3.22 -6.92
N VAL A 123 12.97 -3.95 -8.02
CA VAL A 123 12.01 -3.94 -9.14
C VAL A 123 11.72 -5.36 -9.62
N GLY A 124 10.58 -5.52 -10.31
CA GLY A 124 10.13 -6.81 -10.83
C GLY A 124 9.43 -7.68 -9.77
N VAL A 125 9.19 -8.94 -10.08
CA VAL A 125 8.58 -9.90 -9.16
C VAL A 125 9.61 -10.33 -8.12
N GLN A 126 9.27 -10.26 -6.84
CA GLN A 126 10.13 -10.68 -5.73
C GLN A 126 9.33 -11.44 -4.68
N ASP A 127 9.96 -12.48 -4.14
CA ASP A 127 9.46 -13.27 -3.03
C ASP A 127 9.78 -12.60 -1.69
N MET A 128 8.79 -12.57 -0.80
CA MET A 128 8.95 -12.21 0.60
C MET A 128 8.61 -13.39 1.50
N GLN A 129 9.45 -13.65 2.49
CA GLN A 129 9.15 -14.60 3.55
C GLN A 129 8.16 -13.99 4.54
N ILE A 130 7.06 -14.69 4.82
CA ILE A 130 6.11 -14.29 5.85
C ILE A 130 6.68 -14.70 7.21
N THR A 131 6.94 -13.72 8.07
CA THR A 131 7.54 -13.94 9.40
C THR A 131 6.51 -13.92 10.51
N ALA A 132 5.31 -13.41 10.22
CA ALA A 132 4.19 -13.38 11.15
C ALA A 132 2.88 -13.20 10.39
N HIS A 133 1.78 -13.66 10.98
CA HIS A 133 0.44 -13.52 10.42
C HIS A 133 -0.38 -12.51 11.24
N ALA A 134 -1.20 -11.76 10.55
CA ALA A 134 -2.32 -11.03 11.12
C ALA A 134 -3.62 -11.87 10.98
N ASP A 135 -4.66 -11.51 11.72
CA ASP A 135 -5.90 -12.31 11.76
C ASP A 135 -6.59 -12.45 10.39
N TRP A 136 -6.38 -11.50 9.50
CA TRP A 136 -6.93 -11.46 8.13
C TRP A 136 -6.07 -12.18 7.08
N MET A 137 -4.90 -12.68 7.47
CA MET A 137 -4.00 -13.40 6.57
C MET A 137 -4.17 -14.91 6.74
N PRO A 138 -4.22 -15.69 5.64
CA PRO A 138 -4.13 -17.14 5.72
C PRO A 138 -2.73 -17.56 6.20
N LYS A 139 -2.60 -18.81 6.64
CA LYS A 139 -1.29 -19.38 6.95
C LYS A 139 -0.57 -19.68 5.64
N THR A 140 0.45 -18.88 5.33
CA THR A 140 1.35 -19.04 4.19
C THR A 140 2.74 -18.63 4.62
N ASP A 141 3.77 -19.22 4.01
CA ASP A 141 5.16 -18.97 4.38
C ASP A 141 5.82 -17.90 3.49
N LYS A 142 5.21 -17.60 2.34
CA LYS A 142 5.74 -16.62 1.40
C LYS A 142 4.63 -15.86 0.66
N MET A 143 5.03 -14.75 0.05
CA MET A 143 4.22 -13.89 -0.80
C MET A 143 5.10 -13.36 -1.93
N SER A 144 4.63 -13.46 -3.19
CA SER A 144 5.30 -12.94 -4.38
C SER A 144 4.50 -11.78 -4.95
N LEU A 145 5.11 -10.60 -5.06
CA LEU A 145 4.48 -9.40 -5.63
C LEU A 145 5.42 -8.69 -6.60
N ILE A 146 4.90 -7.74 -7.35
CA ILE A 146 5.69 -6.80 -8.13
C ILE A 146 6.18 -5.66 -7.24
N TYR A 147 7.44 -5.26 -7.38
CA TYR A 147 8.09 -4.21 -6.62
C TYR A 147 8.60 -3.09 -7.53
N PHE A 148 8.50 -1.84 -7.03
CA PHE A 148 9.02 -0.63 -7.66
C PHE A 148 9.46 0.36 -6.57
N HIS A 149 10.56 0.08 -5.87
CA HIS A 149 11.01 0.98 -4.81
C HIS A 149 12.53 1.05 -4.71
N GLN A 150 13.04 2.20 -4.30
CA GLN A 150 14.40 2.37 -3.81
C GLN A 150 14.37 2.65 -2.32
N ASP A 151 13.37 3.40 -1.84
CA ASP A 151 13.23 3.74 -0.44
C ASP A 151 12.71 2.53 0.36
N GLN A 152 13.21 2.37 1.59
CA GLN A 152 12.85 1.26 2.45
C GLN A 152 12.60 1.72 3.89
N VAL A 153 11.61 1.09 4.53
CA VAL A 153 11.43 1.19 5.99
C VAL A 153 12.54 0.38 6.66
N THR A 154 13.34 1.02 7.50
CA THR A 154 14.44 0.39 8.25
C THR A 154 14.12 0.19 9.72
N GLN A 155 13.19 1.01 10.26
CA GLN A 155 12.70 0.86 11.64
C GLN A 155 11.17 0.96 11.66
N LEU A 156 10.53 0.00 12.31
CA LEU A 156 9.07 0.01 12.51
C LEU A 156 8.66 1.06 13.54
N PRO A 157 7.43 1.62 13.41
CA PRO A 157 6.80 2.37 14.49
C PRO A 157 6.61 1.51 15.74
N GLU A 158 6.57 2.16 16.90
CA GLU A 158 6.25 1.48 18.17
C GLU A 158 4.89 0.76 18.09
N GLY A 159 4.88 -0.48 18.58
CA GLY A 159 3.71 -1.36 18.57
C GLY A 159 3.35 -1.96 17.19
N ALA A 160 4.14 -1.70 16.16
CA ALA A 160 3.99 -2.39 14.88
C ALA A 160 4.72 -3.74 14.88
N LYS A 161 4.17 -4.69 14.10
CA LYS A 161 4.68 -6.05 13.93
C LYS A 161 5.08 -6.26 12.47
N LYS A 162 6.31 -6.68 12.22
CA LYS A 162 6.77 -7.10 10.89
C LYS A 162 6.00 -8.37 10.47
N LEU A 163 5.50 -8.38 9.24
CA LEU A 163 4.77 -9.51 8.67
C LEU A 163 5.57 -10.21 7.58
N ALA A 164 6.35 -9.46 6.78
CA ALA A 164 7.13 -10.04 5.70
C ALA A 164 8.51 -9.39 5.57
N THR A 165 9.47 -10.16 5.04
CA THR A 165 10.87 -9.76 4.86
C THR A 165 11.48 -10.46 3.65
N SER A 166 12.50 -9.85 3.04
CA SER A 166 13.43 -10.51 2.12
C SER A 166 14.87 -10.08 2.44
N GLU A 167 15.85 -10.66 1.76
CA GLU A 167 17.25 -10.25 1.86
C GLU A 167 17.44 -8.78 1.44
N PHE A 168 16.73 -8.36 0.38
CA PHE A 168 16.80 -6.98 -0.13
C PHE A 168 15.95 -6.00 0.69
N CYS A 169 14.76 -6.40 1.18
CA CYS A 169 13.83 -5.54 1.87
C CYS A 169 13.49 -6.11 3.27
N ALA A 170 14.13 -5.57 4.29
CA ALA A 170 14.02 -6.07 5.66
C ALA A 170 12.60 -5.93 6.26
N ILE A 171 11.80 -4.97 5.78
CA ILE A 171 10.41 -4.73 6.21
C ILE A 171 9.53 -4.61 4.97
N GLY A 172 9.17 -5.75 4.38
CA GLY A 172 8.33 -5.83 3.17
C GLY A 172 6.84 -5.69 3.45
N ALA A 173 6.41 -6.02 4.68
CA ALA A 173 5.06 -5.79 5.17
C ALA A 173 5.05 -5.63 6.68
N PHE A 174 4.11 -4.83 7.20
CA PHE A 174 3.87 -4.72 8.64
C PHE A 174 2.40 -4.42 8.96
N ALA A 175 2.00 -4.69 10.20
CA ALA A 175 0.73 -4.29 10.75
C ALA A 175 0.92 -3.60 12.11
N LYS A 176 -0.03 -2.71 12.49
CA LYS A 176 -0.10 -2.13 13.84
C LYS A 176 -1.52 -2.27 14.38
N GLY A 177 -1.68 -3.05 15.42
CA GLY A 177 -3.01 -3.43 15.92
C GLY A 177 -3.84 -4.12 14.83
N ARG A 178 -5.14 -3.85 14.83
CA ARG A 178 -6.09 -4.36 13.82
C ARG A 178 -6.53 -3.29 12.82
N HIS A 179 -5.87 -2.11 12.82
CA HIS A 179 -6.30 -0.94 12.05
C HIS A 179 -5.24 -0.41 11.08
N ILE A 180 -4.03 -0.95 11.05
CA ILE A 180 -3.01 -0.60 10.06
C ILE A 180 -2.46 -1.87 9.42
N PHE A 181 -2.43 -1.88 8.09
CA PHE A 181 -1.81 -2.92 7.26
C PHE A 181 -1.01 -2.27 6.13
N CYS A 182 0.26 -2.63 5.96
CA CYS A 182 1.18 -1.98 5.05
C CYS A 182 2.00 -2.99 4.25
N LEU A 183 2.15 -2.71 2.95
CA LEU A 183 2.88 -3.53 1.97
C LEU A 183 3.85 -2.66 1.17
N GLN A 184 5.09 -3.12 0.98
CA GLN A 184 6.05 -2.45 0.09
C GLN A 184 5.84 -2.82 -1.38
N GLY A 185 5.34 -4.02 -1.66
CA GLY A 185 5.02 -4.49 -3.01
C GLY A 185 3.66 -3.97 -3.50
N HIS A 186 3.44 -4.11 -4.80
CA HIS A 186 2.28 -3.60 -5.55
C HIS A 186 1.37 -4.74 -6.00
N PRO A 187 0.34 -5.12 -5.23
CA PRO A 187 -0.66 -6.09 -5.70
C PRO A 187 -1.58 -5.51 -6.78
N GLU A 188 -1.66 -4.16 -6.89
CA GLU A 188 -2.51 -3.45 -7.84
C GLU A 188 -1.91 -3.36 -9.25
N PHE A 189 -0.62 -3.64 -9.45
CA PHE A 189 0.04 -3.47 -10.75
C PHE A 189 -0.05 -4.75 -11.61
N PRO A 190 -0.73 -4.69 -12.79
CA PRO A 190 -0.65 -5.74 -13.80
C PRO A 190 0.75 -5.82 -14.43
N ALA A 191 1.09 -6.97 -15.01
CA ALA A 191 2.41 -7.19 -15.62
C ALA A 191 2.69 -6.26 -16.81
N ASP A 192 1.70 -5.97 -17.64
CA ASP A 192 1.81 -5.07 -18.79
C ASP A 192 2.01 -3.60 -18.38
N TYR A 193 1.27 -3.15 -17.34
CA TYR A 193 1.51 -1.85 -16.70
C TYR A 193 2.94 -1.75 -16.16
N SER A 194 3.39 -2.80 -15.48
CA SER A 194 4.71 -2.88 -14.87
C SER A 194 5.83 -2.88 -15.90
N ALA A 195 5.66 -3.59 -17.02
CA ALA A 195 6.62 -3.57 -18.12
C ALA A 195 6.76 -2.16 -18.72
N ALA A 196 5.63 -1.49 -18.99
CA ALA A 196 5.65 -0.13 -19.52
C ALA A 196 6.28 0.87 -18.53
N LEU A 197 6.00 0.72 -17.22
CA LEU A 197 6.60 1.56 -16.18
C LEU A 197 8.10 1.33 -16.06
N LEU A 198 8.58 0.07 -16.11
CA LEU A 198 10.02 -0.27 -16.10
C LEU A 198 10.76 0.42 -17.25
N GLU A 199 10.20 0.35 -18.45
CA GLU A 199 10.77 1.04 -19.61
C GLU A 199 10.80 2.57 -19.44
N ALA A 200 9.72 3.14 -18.90
CA ALA A 200 9.63 4.59 -18.66
C ALA A 200 10.63 5.12 -17.61
N ILE A 201 11.10 4.26 -16.70
CA ILE A 201 12.06 4.63 -15.65
C ILE A 201 13.42 3.94 -15.79
N ARG A 202 13.70 3.30 -16.94
CA ARG A 202 14.91 2.52 -17.24
C ARG A 202 16.20 3.26 -16.87
N GLU A 203 16.30 4.55 -17.21
CA GLU A 203 17.46 5.37 -16.87
C GLU A 203 17.71 5.48 -15.37
N LYS A 204 16.65 5.45 -14.54
CA LYS A 204 16.76 5.54 -13.08
C LYS A 204 17.11 4.20 -12.45
N VAL A 205 16.60 3.11 -13.00
CA VAL A 205 16.78 1.74 -12.50
C VAL A 205 18.11 1.14 -12.99
N GLY A 206 18.50 1.46 -14.23
CA GLY A 206 19.65 0.89 -14.93
C GLY A 206 19.27 -0.34 -15.77
N ASP A 207 19.94 -0.50 -16.92
CA ASP A 207 19.59 -1.51 -17.93
C ASP A 207 19.56 -2.94 -17.38
N SER A 208 20.60 -3.36 -16.69
CA SER A 208 20.70 -4.74 -16.18
C SER A 208 19.56 -5.11 -15.22
N ARG A 209 19.20 -4.20 -14.31
CA ARG A 209 18.06 -4.42 -13.38
C ARG A 209 16.73 -4.38 -14.11
N THR A 210 16.57 -3.50 -15.08
CA THR A 210 15.36 -3.40 -15.90
C THR A 210 15.13 -4.69 -16.69
N GLU A 211 16.15 -5.24 -17.36
CA GLU A 211 16.03 -6.51 -18.10
C GLU A 211 15.68 -7.68 -17.18
N ALA A 212 16.33 -7.78 -16.03
CA ALA A 212 16.03 -8.82 -15.05
C ALA A 212 14.59 -8.69 -14.53
N ALA A 213 14.14 -7.46 -14.23
CA ALA A 213 12.78 -7.18 -13.79
C ALA A 213 11.74 -7.52 -14.86
N LEU A 214 11.96 -7.12 -16.13
CA LEU A 214 11.08 -7.46 -17.25
C LEU A 214 10.93 -8.97 -17.42
N THR A 215 12.03 -9.70 -17.29
CA THR A 215 12.02 -11.17 -17.37
C THR A 215 11.16 -11.77 -16.26
N SER A 216 11.28 -11.26 -15.03
CA SER A 216 10.52 -11.76 -13.86
C SER A 216 9.01 -11.53 -13.96
N LEU A 217 8.52 -10.57 -14.79
CA LEU A 217 7.09 -10.31 -14.92
C LEU A 217 6.27 -11.47 -15.51
N SER A 218 6.93 -12.49 -16.05
CA SER A 218 6.29 -13.75 -16.47
C SER A 218 6.06 -14.73 -15.31
N GLU A 219 6.62 -14.47 -14.14
CA GLU A 219 6.46 -15.30 -12.96
C GLU A 219 5.09 -15.10 -12.31
N HIS A 220 4.67 -16.10 -11.51
CA HIS A 220 3.44 -16.01 -10.74
C HIS A 220 3.54 -14.96 -9.64
N THR A 221 2.45 -14.23 -9.41
CA THR A 221 2.31 -13.31 -8.27
C THR A 221 1.08 -13.67 -7.44
N ASP A 222 1.15 -13.44 -6.14
CA ASP A 222 0.04 -13.62 -5.19
C ASP A 222 -0.84 -12.36 -5.09
N ALA A 223 -0.95 -11.57 -6.18
CA ALA A 223 -1.67 -10.30 -6.18
C ALA A 223 -3.15 -10.46 -5.81
N GLN A 224 -3.82 -11.53 -6.28
CA GLN A 224 -5.24 -11.81 -5.94
C GLN A 224 -5.41 -12.22 -4.48
N GLU A 225 -4.52 -13.05 -3.96
CA GLU A 225 -4.51 -13.48 -2.57
C GLU A 225 -4.29 -12.27 -1.65
N VAL A 226 -3.36 -11.40 -2.00
CA VAL A 226 -3.07 -10.17 -1.24
C VAL A 226 -4.22 -9.16 -1.34
N ALA A 227 -4.90 -9.07 -2.50
CA ALA A 227 -6.14 -8.30 -2.63
C ALA A 227 -7.21 -8.79 -1.65
N GLN A 228 -7.36 -10.12 -1.50
CA GLN A 228 -8.26 -10.69 -0.52
C GLN A 228 -7.84 -10.37 0.93
N TRP A 229 -6.54 -10.38 1.26
CA TRP A 229 -6.08 -9.98 2.59
C TRP A 229 -6.40 -8.52 2.90
N ILE A 230 -6.24 -7.62 1.93
CA ILE A 230 -6.59 -6.19 2.09
C ILE A 230 -8.11 -6.05 2.31
N ALA A 231 -8.93 -6.78 1.55
CA ALA A 231 -10.37 -6.77 1.72
C ALA A 231 -10.79 -7.31 3.10
N ASP A 232 -10.24 -8.45 3.51
CA ASP A 232 -10.51 -9.08 4.81
C ASP A 232 -10.05 -8.18 5.97
N PHE A 233 -8.91 -7.47 5.82
CA PHE A 233 -8.44 -6.46 6.75
C PHE A 233 -9.50 -5.37 6.98
N PHE A 234 -10.00 -4.75 5.91
CA PHE A 234 -11.00 -3.69 6.02
C PHE A 234 -12.31 -4.20 6.65
N LEU A 235 -12.78 -5.36 6.24
CA LEU A 235 -14.03 -5.94 6.76
C LEU A 235 -13.94 -6.29 8.24
N GLN A 236 -12.85 -6.94 8.67
CA GLN A 236 -12.66 -7.28 10.08
C GLN A 236 -12.53 -6.02 10.96
N ALA A 237 -11.83 -5.00 10.46
CA ALA A 237 -11.71 -3.75 11.19
C ALA A 237 -13.07 -3.02 11.31
N HIS A 238 -13.91 -3.08 10.26
CA HIS A 238 -15.26 -2.52 10.27
C HIS A 238 -16.18 -3.23 11.28
N LEU A 239 -16.19 -4.57 11.27
CA LEU A 239 -16.97 -5.36 12.22
C LEU A 239 -16.55 -5.09 13.67
N ALA A 240 -15.26 -5.01 13.95
CA ALA A 240 -14.74 -4.70 15.29
C ALA A 240 -15.11 -3.28 15.76
N SER A 241 -15.39 -2.35 14.86
CA SER A 241 -15.87 -1.00 15.19
C SER A 241 -17.38 -0.97 15.46
N ALA A 242 -18.17 -1.78 14.77
CA ALA A 242 -19.63 -1.89 14.94
C ALA A 242 -20.00 -2.48 16.32
N ASP A 243 -19.26 -3.47 16.80
CA ASP A 243 -19.48 -4.09 18.12
C ASP A 243 -19.23 -3.15 19.31
N LYS A 244 -18.55 -2.02 19.09
CA LYS A 244 -18.27 -1.01 20.14
C LYS A 244 -19.33 0.08 20.24
N THR A 245 -20.34 0.10 19.38
CA THR A 245 -21.42 1.08 19.45
C THR A 245 -22.37 0.66 20.58
N PRO A 246 -22.52 1.42 21.69
CA PRO A 246 -23.44 1.05 22.76
C PRO A 246 -24.86 0.99 22.21
N ILE A 247 -25.56 -0.10 22.49
CA ILE A 247 -26.99 -0.22 22.26
C ILE A 247 -27.64 0.95 23.02
N LYS A 248 -28.16 1.94 22.31
CA LYS A 248 -29.03 2.94 22.93
C LYS A 248 -30.23 2.21 23.47
N THR A 249 -30.23 1.90 24.76
CA THR A 249 -31.44 1.50 25.47
C THR A 249 -32.40 2.68 25.44
N ALA A 250 -33.56 2.46 24.82
CA ALA A 250 -34.69 3.38 24.76
C ALA A 250 -35.30 3.58 26.15
#